data_607b34ac9c08dda5a3d023a09678002e
#
_entry.id   607b34ac9c08dda5a3d023a09678002e
#
_cell.length_a   1.000
_cell.length_b   1.000
_cell.length_c   1.000
_cell.angle_alpha   90.00
_cell.angle_beta   90.00
_cell.angle_gamma   90.00
#
_symmetry.space_group_name_H-M   'P 1'
#
loop_
_entity.id
_entity.type
_entity.pdbx_description
1 polymer ?
#
loop_
_entity_poly.entity_id
_entity_poly.type
_entity_poly.pdbx_seq_one_letter_code
_entity_poly.pdbx_strand_id
1 'polypeptide(L)'
;VSPYSNWKQKDWAIEKYFELFKNDFFKGYTIIFTGISKDIPNREKFFKMIDDSSLNIINLFDWGNLRHMIPIFNQCKFFIGSDSGLMHLAASTNCKTFALFGPTNEIVYGPWGEHKVIKSLDYPAIDDPLNLPVEKVLNTIKNEIE
;
A
#
# COMPACT_ATOMS: atom_id res chain seq x y z
N VAL A 1 0.83 0.79 5.28
CA VAL A 1 0.13 0.31 4.07
C VAL A 1 -1.17 1.06 3.90
N SER A 2 -1.46 1.58 2.69
CA SER A 2 -2.76 2.16 2.34
C SER A 2 -3.33 1.39 1.14
N PRO A 3 -4.17 0.38 1.39
CA PRO A 3 -4.61 -0.54 0.33
C PRO A 3 -5.73 0.02 -0.55
N TYR A 4 -6.44 1.05 -0.09
CA TYR A 4 -7.62 1.57 -0.76
C TYR A 4 -7.50 3.04 -1.10
N SER A 5 -8.14 3.42 -2.20
CA SER A 5 -8.28 4.78 -2.70
C SER A 5 -9.75 5.08 -3.01
N ASN A 6 -10.05 6.32 -3.35
CA ASN A 6 -11.39 6.70 -3.83
C ASN A 6 -11.71 6.18 -5.24
N TRP A 7 -10.75 5.56 -5.93
CA TRP A 7 -10.92 4.96 -7.26
C TRP A 7 -10.46 3.51 -7.27
N LYS A 8 -11.42 2.59 -7.25
CA LYS A 8 -11.19 1.15 -7.08
C LYS A 8 -10.23 0.52 -8.09
N GLN A 9 -10.14 1.05 -9.31
CA GLN A 9 -9.20 0.55 -10.32
C GLN A 9 -7.73 0.80 -9.98
N LYS A 10 -7.45 1.67 -9.00
CA LYS A 10 -6.11 1.88 -8.46
C LYS A 10 -5.76 0.91 -7.32
N ASP A 11 -6.75 0.21 -6.79
CA ASP A 11 -6.55 -0.61 -5.59
C ASP A 11 -5.98 -1.98 -5.97
N TRP A 12 -4.89 -2.32 -5.33
CA TRP A 12 -4.35 -3.68 -5.39
C TRP A 12 -5.16 -4.59 -4.48
N ALA A 13 -5.48 -5.79 -4.94
CA ALA A 13 -6.35 -6.70 -4.19
C ALA A 13 -5.82 -6.93 -2.77
N ILE A 14 -6.71 -6.83 -1.77
CA ILE A 14 -6.30 -6.94 -0.36
C ILE A 14 -5.70 -8.32 -0.04
N GLU A 15 -6.15 -9.36 -0.71
CA GLU A 15 -5.63 -10.71 -0.58
C GLU A 15 -4.15 -10.78 -0.97
N LYS A 16 -3.74 -10.01 -1.99
CA LYS A 16 -2.34 -9.93 -2.42
C LYS A 16 -1.45 -9.22 -1.40
N TYR A 17 -1.98 -8.22 -0.67
CA TYR A 17 -1.25 -7.63 0.45
C TYR A 17 -1.00 -8.64 1.56
N PHE A 18 -2.03 -9.42 1.92
CA PHE A 18 -1.87 -10.47 2.95
C PHE A 18 -0.94 -11.59 2.48
N GLU A 19 -0.99 -11.98 1.22
CA GLU A 19 -0.05 -12.93 0.61
C GLU A 19 1.39 -12.38 0.67
N LEU A 20 1.59 -11.13 0.28
CA LEU A 20 2.90 -10.45 0.34
C LEU A 20 3.48 -10.51 1.75
N PHE A 21 2.71 -10.11 2.76
CA PHE A 21 3.20 -10.02 4.13
C PHE A 21 3.38 -11.36 4.85
N LYS A 22 2.85 -12.45 4.32
CA LYS A 22 3.15 -13.81 4.80
C LYS A 22 4.54 -14.31 4.39
N ASN A 23 5.21 -13.62 3.47
CA ASN A 23 6.58 -13.99 3.08
C ASN A 23 7.55 -13.78 4.25
N ASP A 24 8.51 -14.68 4.42
CA ASP A 24 9.49 -14.66 5.50
C ASP A 24 10.30 -13.36 5.57
N PHE A 25 10.44 -12.63 4.46
CA PHE A 25 11.06 -11.31 4.44
C PHE A 25 10.41 -10.32 5.41
N PHE A 26 9.10 -10.43 5.62
CA PHE A 26 8.36 -9.55 6.53
C PHE A 26 8.25 -10.09 7.96
N LYS A 27 8.89 -11.22 8.26
CA LYS A 27 8.89 -11.78 9.62
C LYS A 27 9.48 -10.78 10.61
N GLY A 28 8.74 -10.49 11.66
CA GLY A 28 9.10 -9.50 12.66
C GLY A 28 8.72 -8.05 12.34
N TYR A 29 8.16 -7.80 11.15
CA TYR A 29 7.60 -6.48 10.86
C TYR A 29 6.24 -6.30 11.54
N THR A 30 5.96 -5.06 11.93
CA THR A 30 4.61 -4.61 12.27
C THR A 30 4.00 -3.96 11.02
N ILE A 31 2.84 -4.46 10.62
CA ILE A 31 2.11 -3.98 9.44
C ILE A 31 1.06 -2.98 9.90
N ILE A 32 1.20 -1.73 9.50
CA ILE A 32 0.23 -0.68 9.83
C ILE A 32 -0.68 -0.45 8.63
N PHE A 33 -1.96 -0.78 8.75
CA PHE A 33 -2.97 -0.44 7.77
C PHE A 33 -3.59 0.93 8.08
N THR A 34 -3.69 1.79 7.08
CA THR A 34 -4.25 3.13 7.20
C THR A 34 -5.08 3.51 5.98
N GLY A 35 -6.01 4.42 6.18
CA GLY A 35 -6.93 4.89 5.14
C GLY A 35 -8.25 5.39 5.73
N ILE A 36 -9.23 5.54 4.88
CA ILE A 36 -10.59 5.91 5.26
C ILE A 36 -11.49 4.69 5.07
N SER A 37 -12.19 4.28 6.12
CA SER A 37 -12.97 3.03 6.09
C SER A 37 -14.11 3.04 5.07
N LYS A 38 -14.62 4.21 4.68
CA LYS A 38 -15.63 4.34 3.62
C LYS A 38 -15.12 3.85 2.25
N ASP A 39 -13.82 3.85 2.03
CA ASP A 39 -13.19 3.41 0.77
C ASP A 39 -13.00 1.89 0.72
N ILE A 40 -13.20 1.18 1.83
CA ILE A 40 -13.10 -0.29 1.91
C ILE A 40 -14.31 -0.92 1.21
N PRO A 41 -14.12 -1.68 0.11
CA PRO A 41 -15.24 -2.24 -0.66
C PRO A 41 -16.08 -3.25 0.13
N ASN A 42 -15.44 -4.07 0.97
CA ASN A 42 -16.09 -5.03 1.83
C ASN A 42 -15.44 -4.99 3.22
N ARG A 43 -16.02 -4.18 4.10
CA ARG A 43 -15.49 -3.94 5.45
C ARG A 43 -15.46 -5.22 6.30
N GLU A 44 -16.53 -5.99 6.29
CA GLU A 44 -16.63 -7.20 7.08
C GLU A 44 -15.53 -8.19 6.71
N LYS A 45 -15.35 -8.45 5.41
CA LYS A 45 -14.28 -9.30 4.90
C LYS A 45 -12.90 -8.77 5.30
N PHE A 46 -12.65 -7.48 5.13
CA PHE A 46 -11.36 -6.87 5.42
C PHE A 46 -10.99 -7.01 6.90
N PHE A 47 -11.90 -6.62 7.81
CA PHE A 47 -11.63 -6.71 9.24
C PHE A 47 -11.51 -8.17 9.69
N LYS A 48 -12.33 -9.07 9.14
CA LYS A 48 -12.15 -10.51 9.40
C LYS A 48 -10.77 -11.01 8.95
N MET A 49 -10.25 -10.57 7.82
CA MET A 49 -8.90 -10.94 7.38
C MET A 49 -7.82 -10.44 8.33
N ILE A 50 -8.00 -9.25 8.93
CA ILE A 50 -7.10 -8.75 9.98
C ILE A 50 -7.17 -9.65 11.20
N ASP A 51 -8.37 -9.94 11.71
CA ASP A 51 -8.59 -10.68 12.94
C ASP A 51 -8.12 -12.14 12.84
N ASP A 52 -8.32 -12.77 11.68
CA ASP A 52 -7.90 -14.16 11.39
C ASP A 52 -6.40 -14.27 11.04
N SER A 53 -5.70 -13.14 10.90
CA SER A 53 -4.30 -13.13 10.48
C SER A 53 -3.35 -13.42 11.64
N SER A 54 -2.28 -14.19 11.35
CA SER A 54 -1.13 -14.36 12.26
C SER A 54 -0.11 -13.23 12.18
N LEU A 55 -0.33 -12.23 11.33
CA LEU A 55 0.56 -11.08 11.16
C LEU A 55 0.41 -10.10 12.33
N ASN A 56 1.50 -9.41 12.67
CA ASN A 56 1.44 -8.33 13.64
C ASN A 56 0.88 -7.07 12.97
N ILE A 57 -0.41 -6.82 13.13
CA ILE A 57 -1.15 -5.75 12.43
C ILE A 57 -1.62 -4.68 13.42
N ILE A 58 -1.40 -3.42 13.05
CA ILE A 58 -2.01 -2.25 13.67
C ILE A 58 -3.00 -1.65 12.68
N ASN A 59 -4.25 -1.52 13.09
CA ASN A 59 -5.29 -0.90 12.29
C ASN A 59 -5.46 0.58 12.66
N LEU A 60 -5.13 1.47 11.72
CA LEU A 60 -5.28 2.92 11.84
C LEU A 60 -6.27 3.50 10.82
N PHE A 61 -7.22 2.71 10.32
CA PHE A 61 -8.31 3.25 9.52
C PHE A 61 -9.13 4.25 10.34
N ASP A 62 -9.47 5.39 9.73
CA ASP A 62 -10.19 6.53 10.34
C ASP A 62 -9.49 7.12 11.59
N TRP A 63 -8.23 6.77 11.84
CA TRP A 63 -7.49 7.30 12.96
C TRP A 63 -6.85 8.65 12.62
N GLY A 64 -7.17 9.66 13.42
CA GLY A 64 -6.56 10.98 13.31
C GLY A 64 -6.87 11.71 11.99
N ASN A 65 -5.92 12.48 11.54
CA ASN A 65 -5.93 13.18 10.26
C ASN A 65 -4.56 13.07 9.57
N LEU A 66 -4.41 13.64 8.37
CA LEU A 66 -3.18 13.56 7.60
C LEU A 66 -1.93 14.05 8.36
N ARG A 67 -2.06 15.07 9.21
CA ARG A 67 -0.92 15.59 9.99
C ARG A 67 -0.42 14.56 11.01
N HIS A 68 -1.32 13.77 11.59
CA HIS A 68 -0.96 12.71 12.53
C HIS A 68 -0.22 11.55 11.86
N MET A 69 -0.39 11.37 10.55
CA MET A 69 0.30 10.32 9.81
C MET A 69 1.79 10.65 9.56
N ILE A 70 2.17 11.93 9.55
CA ILE A 70 3.56 12.33 9.28
C ILE A 70 4.56 11.69 10.28
N PRO A 71 4.39 11.82 11.61
CA PRO A 71 5.31 11.18 12.56
C PRO A 71 5.28 9.66 12.49
N ILE A 72 4.16 9.05 12.10
CA ILE A 72 4.06 7.59 11.89
C ILE A 72 4.90 7.19 10.69
N PHE A 73 4.74 7.86 9.55
CA PHE A 73 5.52 7.56 8.35
C PHE A 73 7.02 7.75 8.58
N ASN A 74 7.44 8.76 9.32
CA ASN A 74 8.85 8.97 9.67
C ASN A 74 9.46 7.84 10.51
N GLN A 75 8.65 7.03 11.18
CA GLN A 75 9.08 5.88 11.95
C GLN A 75 8.94 4.56 11.18
N CYS A 76 8.24 4.57 10.05
CA CYS A 76 8.08 3.40 9.21
C CYS A 76 9.35 3.17 8.37
N LYS A 77 9.72 1.90 8.23
CA LYS A 77 10.83 1.52 7.35
C LYS A 77 10.49 1.81 5.89
N PHE A 78 9.26 1.56 5.50
CA PHE A 78 8.74 1.89 4.17
C PHE A 78 7.20 1.90 4.15
N PHE A 79 6.67 2.49 3.11
CA PHE A 79 5.24 2.54 2.79
C PHE A 79 4.96 1.75 1.51
N ILE A 80 3.82 1.08 1.45
CA ILE A 80 3.29 0.45 0.24
C ILE A 80 1.85 0.90 0.06
N GLY A 81 1.49 1.37 -1.13
CA GLY A 81 0.11 1.74 -1.44
C GLY A 81 -0.08 2.19 -2.88
N SER A 82 -1.34 2.31 -3.27
CA SER A 82 -1.74 2.80 -4.58
C SER A 82 -1.59 4.31 -4.68
N ASP A 83 -1.69 4.86 -5.90
CA ASP A 83 -1.74 6.31 -6.16
C ASP A 83 -2.88 6.97 -5.37
N SER A 84 -2.53 7.62 -4.27
CA SER A 84 -3.44 8.21 -3.30
C SER A 84 -2.79 9.35 -2.51
N GLY A 85 -3.58 10.16 -1.82
CA GLY A 85 -3.06 11.22 -0.96
C GLY A 85 -2.10 10.73 0.13
N LEU A 86 -2.35 9.54 0.71
CA LEU A 86 -1.46 8.95 1.71
C LEU A 86 -0.13 8.50 1.12
N MET A 87 -0.11 8.03 -0.12
CA MET A 87 1.12 7.70 -0.84
C MET A 87 1.99 8.95 -1.04
N HIS A 88 1.40 10.06 -1.48
CA HIS A 88 2.12 11.33 -1.63
C HIS A 88 2.63 11.86 -0.29
N LEU A 89 1.82 11.75 0.76
CA LEU A 89 2.22 12.16 2.10
C LEU A 89 3.40 11.30 2.61
N ALA A 90 3.34 9.99 2.44
CA ALA A 90 4.44 9.10 2.84
C ALA A 90 5.74 9.46 2.11
N ALA A 91 5.69 9.67 0.80
CA ALA A 91 6.84 10.04 -0.01
C ALA A 91 7.41 11.44 0.31
N SER A 92 6.63 12.33 0.93
CA SER A 92 7.09 13.63 1.41
C SER A 92 7.80 13.58 2.78
N THR A 93 7.85 12.40 3.40
CA THR A 93 8.55 12.13 4.66
C THR A 93 9.86 11.38 4.40
N ASN A 94 10.54 10.93 5.45
CA ASN A 94 11.72 10.06 5.32
C ASN A 94 11.37 8.59 5.04
N CYS A 95 10.10 8.28 4.82
CA CYS A 95 9.59 6.94 4.58
C CYS A 95 9.81 6.54 3.13
N LYS A 96 10.64 5.54 2.87
CA LYS A 96 10.78 4.99 1.51
C LYS A 96 9.43 4.49 1.01
N THR A 97 8.99 4.98 -0.15
CA THR A 97 7.64 4.74 -0.64
C THR A 97 7.65 3.82 -1.86
N PHE A 98 6.95 2.69 -1.77
CA PHE A 98 6.64 1.82 -2.89
C PHE A 98 5.23 2.15 -3.38
N ALA A 99 5.17 2.86 -4.51
CA ALA A 99 3.93 3.32 -5.11
C ALA A 99 3.46 2.35 -6.19
N LEU A 100 2.28 1.75 -5.96
CA LEU A 100 1.68 0.80 -6.90
C LEU A 100 0.85 1.57 -7.93
N PHE A 101 1.24 1.49 -9.19
CA PHE A 101 0.58 2.19 -10.30
C PHE A 101 -0.02 1.21 -11.30
N GLY A 102 -1.23 1.51 -11.77
CA GLY A 102 -1.95 0.79 -12.81
C GLY A 102 -2.57 1.77 -13.82
N PRO A 103 -3.82 2.22 -13.61
CA PRO A 103 -4.55 3.00 -14.61
C PRO A 103 -4.09 4.46 -14.74
N THR A 104 -3.29 4.97 -13.81
CA THR A 104 -2.78 6.35 -13.84
C THR A 104 -1.35 6.42 -14.36
N ASN A 105 -1.01 7.55 -14.96
CA ASN A 105 0.33 7.80 -15.47
C ASN A 105 1.27 8.22 -14.33
N GLU A 106 2.25 7.38 -14.03
CA GLU A 106 3.20 7.62 -12.95
C GLU A 106 4.13 8.81 -13.17
N ILE A 107 4.30 9.24 -14.42
CA ILE A 107 5.11 10.45 -14.73
C ILE A 107 4.36 11.72 -14.30
N VAL A 108 3.02 11.69 -14.42
CA VAL A 108 2.17 12.83 -14.07
C VAL A 108 1.76 12.80 -12.60
N TYR A 109 1.41 11.60 -12.10
CA TYR A 109 0.82 11.41 -10.77
C TYR A 109 1.78 10.73 -9.78
N GLY A 110 3.02 10.50 -10.16
CA GLY A 110 4.03 9.91 -9.28
C GLY A 110 4.36 10.79 -8.08
N PRO A 111 4.79 10.20 -6.97
CA PRO A 111 5.11 10.94 -5.77
C PRO A 111 6.41 11.72 -5.93
N TRP A 112 6.54 12.78 -5.12
CA TRP A 112 7.78 13.52 -4.94
C TRP A 112 8.54 12.91 -3.73
N GLY A 113 9.87 12.98 -3.75
CA GLY A 113 10.69 12.42 -2.69
C GLY A 113 11.22 11.02 -2.98
N GLU A 114 11.69 10.31 -1.96
CA GLU A 114 12.27 8.98 -2.13
C GLU A 114 11.18 7.93 -2.34
N HIS A 115 11.11 7.40 -3.56
CA HIS A 115 10.10 6.42 -3.92
C HIS A 115 10.57 5.44 -4.98
N LYS A 116 9.84 4.33 -5.09
CA LYS A 116 9.92 3.37 -6.18
C LYS A 116 8.52 3.11 -6.74
N VAL A 117 8.32 3.36 -8.01
CA VAL A 117 7.09 3.00 -8.71
C VAL A 117 7.14 1.53 -9.10
N ILE A 118 6.07 0.80 -8.79
CA ILE A 118 5.84 -0.57 -9.26
C ILE A 118 4.61 -0.54 -10.14
N LYS A 119 4.82 -0.73 -11.44
CA LYS A 119 3.77 -0.57 -12.45
C LYS A 119 3.25 -1.90 -12.94
N SER A 120 1.94 -1.97 -13.14
CA SER A 120 1.33 -3.04 -13.93
C SER A 120 1.79 -2.94 -15.39
N LEU A 121 2.09 -4.09 -16.01
CA LEU A 121 2.54 -4.14 -17.40
C LEU A 121 1.38 -3.92 -18.38
N ASP A 122 0.17 -4.26 -17.98
CA ASP A 122 -1.04 -4.20 -18.80
C ASP A 122 -1.79 -2.89 -18.55
N TYR A 123 -1.46 -1.87 -19.32
CA TYR A 123 -2.18 -0.60 -19.34
C TYR A 123 -2.97 -0.49 -20.66
N PRO A 124 -4.26 -0.14 -20.62
CA PRO A 124 -5.11 -0.03 -19.42
C PRO A 124 -5.73 -1.37 -19.04
N ALA A 125 -5.54 -1.81 -17.82
CA ALA A 125 -6.32 -2.91 -17.26
C ALA A 125 -7.76 -2.41 -17.04
N ILE A 126 -8.63 -2.68 -18.01
CA ILE A 126 -10.00 -2.15 -18.01
C ILE A 126 -10.88 -2.84 -16.97
N ASP A 127 -10.58 -4.10 -16.63
CA ASP A 127 -11.45 -4.96 -15.82
C ASP A 127 -10.81 -5.51 -14.54
N ASP A 128 -9.53 -5.28 -14.28
CA ASP A 128 -8.85 -5.77 -13.08
C ASP A 128 -8.17 -4.64 -12.32
N PRO A 129 -8.59 -4.36 -11.06
CA PRO A 129 -7.91 -3.40 -10.21
C PRO A 129 -6.45 -3.80 -10.10
N LEU A 130 -5.58 -2.98 -10.56
CA LEU A 130 -4.12 -3.07 -10.47
C LEU A 130 -3.57 -4.52 -10.56
N ASN A 131 -3.46 -5.07 -11.76
CA ASN A 131 -2.96 -6.43 -11.99
C ASN A 131 -1.44 -6.56 -11.79
N LEU A 132 -0.99 -6.44 -10.54
CA LEU A 132 0.41 -6.64 -10.16
C LEU A 132 0.59 -8.02 -9.53
N PRO A 133 1.53 -8.86 -10.03
CA PRO A 133 1.92 -10.08 -9.33
C PRO A 133 2.57 -9.76 -7.98
N VAL A 134 2.24 -10.53 -6.95
CA VAL A 134 2.83 -10.40 -5.59
C VAL A 134 4.35 -10.54 -5.65
N GLU A 135 4.86 -11.48 -6.43
CA GLU A 135 6.29 -11.72 -6.60
C GLU A 135 7.04 -10.51 -7.15
N LYS A 136 6.44 -9.77 -8.11
CA LYS A 136 7.04 -8.54 -8.64
C LYS A 136 7.17 -7.47 -7.56
N VAL A 137 6.13 -7.29 -6.74
CA VAL A 137 6.16 -6.33 -5.63
C VAL A 137 7.18 -6.75 -4.59
N LEU A 138 7.20 -8.02 -4.20
CA LEU A 138 8.15 -8.58 -3.23
C LEU A 138 9.60 -8.40 -3.68
N ASN A 139 9.91 -8.78 -4.90
CA ASN A 139 11.28 -8.69 -5.42
C ASN A 139 11.75 -7.24 -5.53
N THR A 140 10.86 -6.32 -5.92
CA THR A 140 11.19 -4.89 -5.95
C THR A 140 11.50 -4.38 -4.55
N ILE A 141 10.68 -4.74 -3.54
CA ILE A 141 10.92 -4.31 -2.14
C ILE A 141 12.24 -4.87 -1.62
N LYS A 142 12.51 -6.17 -1.82
CA LYS A 142 13.76 -6.81 -1.39
C LYS A 142 14.98 -6.09 -1.97
N ASN A 143 15.01 -5.89 -3.27
CA ASN A 143 16.13 -5.25 -3.95
C ASN A 143 16.41 -3.80 -3.52
N GLU A 144 15.41 -3.13 -2.97
CA GLU A 144 15.51 -1.74 -2.55
C GLU A 144 15.78 -1.57 -1.03
N ILE A 145 15.52 -2.61 -0.24
CA ILE A 145 15.64 -2.57 1.24
C ILE A 145 16.87 -3.34 1.73
N GLU A 146 17.29 -4.38 1.02
CA GLU A 146 18.54 -5.12 1.29
C GLU A 146 19.75 -4.39 0.74
#